data_195b16f33dd26692282063ac376edc65
#
_entry.id   195b16f33dd26692282063ac376edc65
#
_cell.length_a   1.000
_cell.length_b   1.000
_cell.length_c   1.000
_cell.angle_alpha   90.00
_cell.angle_beta   90.00
_cell.angle_gamma   90.00
#
_symmetry.space_group_name_H-M   'P 1'
#
loop_
_entity.id
_entity.type
_entity.pdbx_description
1 polymer ?
#
loop_
_entity_poly.entity_id
_entity_poly.type
_entity_poly.pdbx_seq_one_letter_code
_entity_poly.pdbx_strand_id
1 'polypeptide(L)'
;MKIATYNVNGIGSRLPRLLEWLAKESPDVACLQELKAPDERFPMIAIRAAGYEAVWHGQTSWNGVAILAKGKAPVEVGRGLPGDPNDTHSRYLEARVDDVTLACLYLPNGNPQPGPKFDYKLAWFERLIQRAQGHVESGDAVVLAGDFNVIPTDFDVYNPKSFKNDALLQPASRAAYERLLAQGWTDSLRTLYPGERIYTFWDYFRNHFSRDAGLRIDHLLLNRKLAPRLRGAGVDKWVRGQQGASDHAPTWIVID
;
A
#
# COMPACT_ATOMS: atom_id res chain seq x y z
N MET A 1 -16.41 -7.65 -3.35
CA MET A 1 -14.97 -7.89 -3.58
C MET A 1 -14.17 -7.39 -2.39
N LYS A 2 -13.32 -8.23 -1.76
CA LYS A 2 -12.39 -7.83 -0.69
C LYS A 2 -11.02 -7.53 -1.29
N ILE A 3 -10.56 -6.30 -1.17
CA ILE A 3 -9.26 -5.83 -1.68
C ILE A 3 -8.38 -5.45 -0.50
N ALA A 4 -7.13 -5.90 -0.51
CA ALA A 4 -6.19 -5.61 0.57
C ALA A 4 -4.87 -5.05 0.05
N THR A 5 -4.16 -4.32 0.91
CA THR A 5 -2.76 -3.91 0.74
C THR A 5 -1.93 -4.44 1.90
N TYR A 6 -0.71 -4.90 1.63
CA TYR A 6 0.18 -5.42 2.64
C TYR A 6 1.65 -5.23 2.26
N ASN A 7 2.34 -4.35 2.95
CA ASN A 7 3.80 -4.28 2.88
C ASN A 7 4.37 -5.50 3.63
N VAL A 8 4.95 -6.44 2.88
CA VAL A 8 5.43 -7.72 3.44
C VAL A 8 6.84 -7.65 4.03
N ASN A 9 7.56 -6.56 3.82
CA ASN A 9 8.93 -6.36 4.33
C ASN A 9 9.86 -7.56 4.03
N GLY A 10 9.85 -8.01 2.77
CA GLY A 10 10.64 -9.14 2.27
C GLY A 10 9.84 -10.44 2.13
N ILE A 11 9.35 -10.70 0.91
CA ILE A 11 8.45 -11.81 0.63
C ILE A 11 9.03 -13.17 0.99
N GLY A 12 10.34 -13.38 0.78
CA GLY A 12 10.97 -14.67 1.07
C GLY A 12 10.90 -15.05 2.54
N SER A 13 11.22 -14.12 3.44
CA SER A 13 11.24 -14.38 4.89
C SER A 13 9.84 -14.34 5.52
N ARG A 14 8.88 -13.68 4.89
CA ARG A 14 7.49 -13.53 5.37
C ARG A 14 6.50 -14.42 4.63
N LEU A 15 6.97 -15.26 3.70
CA LEU A 15 6.08 -16.14 2.92
C LEU A 15 5.16 -17.00 3.79
N PRO A 16 5.60 -17.66 4.87
CA PRO A 16 4.70 -18.43 5.72
C PRO A 16 3.55 -17.58 6.31
N ARG A 17 3.84 -16.35 6.72
CA ARG A 17 2.83 -15.44 7.29
C ARG A 17 1.87 -14.92 6.22
N LEU A 18 2.40 -14.63 5.02
CA LEU A 18 1.57 -14.25 3.87
C LEU A 18 0.60 -15.38 3.50
N LEU A 19 1.09 -16.62 3.39
CA LEU A 19 0.24 -17.76 3.03
C LEU A 19 -0.83 -18.06 4.09
N GLU A 20 -0.48 -17.97 5.38
CA GLU A 20 -1.42 -18.14 6.48
C GLU A 20 -2.53 -17.05 6.42
N TRP A 21 -2.16 -15.81 6.18
CA TRP A 21 -3.12 -14.73 6.04
C TRP A 21 -4.02 -14.90 4.81
N LEU A 22 -3.45 -15.24 3.65
CA LEU A 22 -4.21 -15.51 2.42
C LEU A 22 -5.22 -16.64 2.63
N ALA A 23 -4.84 -17.71 3.33
CA ALA A 23 -5.72 -18.83 3.62
C ALA A 23 -6.86 -18.44 4.57
N LYS A 24 -6.57 -17.65 5.60
CA LYS A 24 -7.53 -17.29 6.65
C LYS A 24 -8.49 -16.17 6.21
N GLU A 25 -7.95 -15.08 5.70
CA GLU A 25 -8.72 -13.87 5.37
C GLU A 25 -9.26 -13.86 3.95
N SER A 26 -8.62 -14.64 3.08
CA SER A 26 -9.10 -14.95 1.74
C SER A 26 -9.52 -13.72 0.91
N PRO A 27 -8.68 -12.67 0.80
CA PRO A 27 -9.02 -11.51 -0.02
C PRO A 27 -9.15 -11.91 -1.50
N ASP A 28 -10.05 -11.24 -2.23
CA ASP A 28 -10.16 -11.44 -3.68
C ASP A 28 -8.93 -10.89 -4.40
N VAL A 29 -8.38 -9.76 -3.89
CA VAL A 29 -7.17 -9.11 -4.40
C VAL A 29 -6.26 -8.68 -3.25
N ALA A 30 -4.95 -8.90 -3.39
CA ALA A 30 -3.92 -8.41 -2.46
C ALA A 30 -2.82 -7.67 -3.22
N CYS A 31 -2.61 -6.39 -2.88
CA CYS A 31 -1.52 -5.55 -3.34
C CYS A 31 -0.36 -5.65 -2.34
N LEU A 32 0.80 -6.14 -2.76
CA LEU A 32 1.96 -6.33 -1.89
C LEU A 32 3.04 -5.30 -2.18
N GLN A 33 3.75 -4.85 -1.14
CA GLN A 33 4.89 -3.95 -1.23
C GLN A 33 6.10 -4.54 -0.52
N GLU A 34 7.28 -4.02 -0.84
CA GLU A 34 8.58 -4.46 -0.30
C GLU A 34 8.83 -5.97 -0.50
N LEU A 35 8.69 -6.45 -1.73
CA LEU A 35 9.01 -7.85 -2.04
C LEU A 35 10.48 -8.18 -1.72
N LYS A 36 11.40 -7.21 -1.92
CA LYS A 36 12.84 -7.34 -1.69
C LYS A 36 13.43 -8.59 -2.36
N ALA A 37 12.87 -8.94 -3.50
CA ALA A 37 13.24 -10.10 -4.30
C ALA A 37 13.19 -9.73 -5.79
N PRO A 38 14.17 -10.15 -6.60
CA PRO A 38 14.09 -10.00 -8.04
C PRO A 38 12.97 -10.88 -8.62
N ASP A 39 12.58 -10.63 -9.86
CA ASP A 39 11.44 -11.30 -10.49
C ASP A 39 11.54 -12.84 -10.44
N GLU A 40 12.75 -13.38 -10.63
CA GLU A 40 13.02 -14.83 -10.67
C GLU A 40 12.84 -15.50 -9.27
N ARG A 41 12.87 -14.72 -8.21
CA ARG A 41 12.71 -15.21 -6.83
C ARG A 41 11.32 -14.99 -6.25
N PHE A 42 10.40 -14.46 -7.04
CA PHE A 42 9.01 -14.36 -6.60
C PHE A 42 8.43 -15.76 -6.37
N PRO A 43 7.80 -16.05 -5.22
CA PRO A 43 7.41 -17.42 -4.84
C PRO A 43 6.10 -17.86 -5.52
N MET A 44 6.02 -17.76 -6.87
CA MET A 44 4.80 -17.99 -7.63
C MET A 44 4.20 -19.38 -7.41
N ILE A 45 5.03 -20.41 -7.23
CA ILE A 45 4.56 -21.79 -6.98
C ILE A 45 3.74 -21.85 -5.68
N ALA A 46 4.24 -21.23 -4.61
CA ALA A 46 3.54 -21.22 -3.32
C ALA A 46 2.27 -20.35 -3.36
N ILE A 47 2.31 -19.23 -4.08
CA ILE A 47 1.16 -18.35 -4.29
C ILE A 47 0.05 -19.07 -5.07
N ARG A 48 0.39 -19.82 -6.13
CA ARG A 48 -0.56 -20.67 -6.88
C ARG A 48 -1.15 -21.78 -6.01
N ALA A 49 -0.32 -22.44 -5.22
CA ALA A 49 -0.79 -23.46 -4.28
C ALA A 49 -1.79 -22.92 -3.25
N ALA A 50 -1.69 -21.62 -2.91
CA ALA A 50 -2.65 -20.91 -2.07
C ALA A 50 -3.92 -20.44 -2.83
N GLY A 51 -4.05 -20.73 -4.12
CA GLY A 51 -5.22 -20.40 -4.94
C GLY A 51 -5.18 -18.98 -5.57
N TYR A 52 -4.01 -18.37 -5.68
CA TYR A 52 -3.84 -17.04 -6.28
C TYR A 52 -2.98 -17.08 -7.54
N GLU A 53 -3.30 -16.23 -8.49
CA GLU A 53 -2.42 -15.82 -9.57
C GLU A 53 -1.88 -14.44 -9.29
N ALA A 54 -0.75 -14.06 -9.92
CA ALA A 54 -0.11 -12.79 -9.64
C ALA A 54 0.56 -12.17 -10.87
N VAL A 55 0.65 -10.83 -10.86
CA VAL A 55 1.62 -10.05 -11.61
C VAL A 55 2.51 -9.32 -10.61
N TRP A 56 3.80 -9.18 -10.92
CA TRP A 56 4.75 -8.56 -10.00
C TRP A 56 5.85 -7.82 -10.74
N HIS A 57 6.47 -6.88 -10.03
CA HIS A 57 7.61 -6.11 -10.47
C HIS A 57 8.63 -6.14 -9.34
N GLY A 58 9.57 -7.08 -9.42
CA GLY A 58 10.57 -7.37 -8.39
C GLY A 58 11.78 -6.45 -8.48
N GLN A 59 12.50 -6.37 -7.36
CA GLN A 59 13.80 -5.70 -7.28
C GLN A 59 14.62 -6.31 -6.14
N THR A 60 15.90 -6.51 -6.38
CA THR A 60 16.82 -7.03 -5.36
C THR A 60 16.99 -6.05 -4.21
N SER A 61 16.99 -6.55 -2.98
CA SER A 61 17.27 -5.85 -1.70
C SER A 61 16.18 -4.90 -1.23
N TRP A 62 15.64 -4.05 -2.09
CA TRP A 62 14.68 -3.00 -1.76
C TRP A 62 13.51 -3.02 -2.74
N ASN A 63 12.41 -2.38 -2.38
CA ASN A 63 11.26 -2.22 -3.25
C ASN A 63 10.60 -3.55 -3.66
N GLY A 64 9.97 -3.57 -4.82
CA GLY A 64 9.19 -4.67 -5.36
C GLY A 64 7.73 -4.59 -4.95
N VAL A 65 6.83 -4.69 -5.94
CA VAL A 65 5.38 -4.66 -5.76
C VAL A 65 4.74 -5.82 -6.52
N ALA A 66 3.59 -6.31 -6.01
CA ALA A 66 2.84 -7.37 -6.67
C ALA A 66 1.33 -7.17 -6.49
N ILE A 67 0.55 -7.68 -7.44
CA ILE A 67 -0.90 -7.76 -7.34
C ILE A 67 -1.28 -9.23 -7.49
N LEU A 68 -1.88 -9.79 -6.43
CA LEU A 68 -2.41 -11.15 -6.39
C LEU A 68 -3.92 -11.09 -6.60
N ALA A 69 -4.47 -12.04 -7.36
CA ALA A 69 -5.92 -12.22 -7.47
C ALA A 69 -6.29 -13.68 -7.27
N LYS A 70 -7.35 -13.92 -6.50
CA LYS A 70 -7.82 -15.26 -6.15
C LYS A 70 -8.52 -15.94 -7.32
N GLY A 71 -8.03 -17.13 -7.71
CA GLY A 71 -8.65 -17.98 -8.72
C GLY A 71 -8.62 -17.46 -10.16
N LYS A 72 -7.96 -16.31 -10.42
CA LYS A 72 -7.85 -15.70 -11.77
C LYS A 72 -6.57 -14.91 -11.90
N ALA A 73 -6.05 -14.79 -13.13
CA ALA A 73 -4.86 -13.99 -13.39
C ALA A 73 -5.20 -12.50 -13.50
N PRO A 74 -4.52 -11.60 -12.74
CA PRO A 74 -4.59 -10.17 -12.99
C PRO A 74 -4.05 -9.85 -14.39
N VAL A 75 -4.65 -8.89 -15.08
CA VAL A 75 -4.18 -8.42 -16.38
C VAL A 75 -3.35 -7.16 -16.15
N GLU A 76 -2.02 -7.27 -16.32
CA GLU A 76 -1.13 -6.11 -16.20
C GLU A 76 -1.50 -5.04 -17.23
N VAL A 77 -1.63 -3.79 -16.78
CA VAL A 77 -1.97 -2.63 -17.62
C VAL A 77 -0.94 -1.52 -17.53
N GLY A 78 -0.05 -1.56 -16.55
CA GLY A 78 1.04 -0.59 -16.40
C GLY A 78 2.10 -1.05 -15.41
N ARG A 79 3.37 -0.77 -15.73
CA ARG A 79 4.55 -1.12 -14.92
C ARG A 79 5.46 0.08 -14.79
N GLY A 80 5.82 0.42 -13.55
CA GLY A 80 6.53 1.65 -13.23
C GLY A 80 5.62 2.89 -13.26
N LEU A 81 5.92 3.87 -12.42
CA LEU A 81 5.16 5.11 -12.39
C LEU A 81 5.62 6.02 -13.56
N PRO A 82 4.72 6.44 -14.46
CA PRO A 82 5.10 7.30 -15.58
C PRO A 82 5.63 8.67 -15.13
N GLY A 83 6.28 9.39 -16.06
CA GLY A 83 6.75 10.76 -15.87
C GLY A 83 8.26 10.91 -15.60
N ASP A 84 8.98 9.80 -15.34
CA ASP A 84 10.45 9.81 -15.28
C ASP A 84 11.01 8.48 -15.83
N PRO A 85 11.55 8.46 -17.05
CA PRO A 85 12.11 7.26 -17.67
C PRO A 85 13.40 6.77 -16.98
N ASN A 86 14.03 7.59 -16.15
CA ASN A 86 15.24 7.22 -15.41
C ASN A 86 14.93 6.56 -14.06
N ASP A 87 13.69 6.62 -13.60
CA ASP A 87 13.27 5.95 -12.36
C ASP A 87 13.04 4.46 -12.62
N THR A 88 14.02 3.66 -12.29
CA THR A 88 14.02 2.20 -12.48
C THR A 88 13.54 1.44 -11.24
N HIS A 89 13.06 2.14 -10.21
CA HIS A 89 12.62 1.49 -8.97
C HIS A 89 11.27 0.78 -9.14
N SER A 90 11.23 -0.47 -8.69
CA SER A 90 10.03 -1.31 -8.71
C SER A 90 9.05 -0.91 -7.60
N ARG A 91 8.37 0.24 -7.76
CA ARG A 91 7.50 0.85 -6.75
C ARG A 91 6.04 1.00 -7.18
N TYR A 92 5.72 0.66 -8.43
CA TYR A 92 4.40 0.89 -9.00
C TYR A 92 4.04 -0.18 -10.03
N LEU A 93 2.82 -0.70 -9.91
CA LEU A 93 2.28 -1.69 -10.83
C LEU A 93 0.77 -1.51 -10.95
N GLU A 94 0.25 -1.51 -12.16
CA GLU A 94 -1.20 -1.49 -12.41
C GLU A 94 -1.65 -2.81 -13.03
N ALA A 95 -2.75 -3.35 -12.51
CA ALA A 95 -3.40 -4.50 -13.11
C ALA A 95 -4.92 -4.40 -12.98
N ARG A 96 -5.62 -5.00 -13.92
CA ARG A 96 -7.07 -5.13 -13.88
C ARG A 96 -7.47 -6.51 -13.37
N VAL A 97 -8.38 -6.52 -12.43
CA VAL A 97 -9.07 -7.71 -11.92
C VAL A 97 -10.56 -7.47 -12.04
N ASP A 98 -11.24 -8.25 -12.87
CA ASP A 98 -12.63 -8.01 -13.29
C ASP A 98 -12.81 -6.60 -13.89
N ASP A 99 -13.70 -5.81 -13.33
CA ASP A 99 -13.99 -4.42 -13.76
C ASP A 99 -13.19 -3.36 -12.97
N VAL A 100 -12.29 -3.78 -12.05
CA VAL A 100 -11.53 -2.87 -11.19
C VAL A 100 -10.06 -2.84 -11.60
N THR A 101 -9.52 -1.65 -11.80
CA THR A 101 -8.09 -1.40 -11.94
C THR A 101 -7.47 -1.14 -10.57
N LEU A 102 -6.45 -1.93 -10.24
CA LEU A 102 -5.65 -1.79 -9.01
C LEU A 102 -4.33 -1.12 -9.38
N ALA A 103 -4.01 -0.02 -8.72
CA ALA A 103 -2.68 0.58 -8.75
C ALA A 103 -1.99 0.27 -7.41
N CYS A 104 -1.12 -0.74 -7.43
CA CYS A 104 -0.29 -1.12 -6.29
C CYS A 104 0.94 -0.22 -6.22
N LEU A 105 1.15 0.46 -5.10
CA LEU A 105 2.23 1.42 -4.97
C LEU A 105 3.01 1.29 -3.66
N TYR A 106 4.30 1.61 -3.73
CA TYR A 106 5.22 1.76 -2.61
C TYR A 106 5.91 3.12 -2.71
N LEU A 107 5.32 4.14 -2.09
CA LEU A 107 5.81 5.51 -2.13
C LEU A 107 7.15 5.62 -1.37
N PRO A 108 8.15 6.34 -1.89
CA PRO A 108 9.44 6.47 -1.21
C PRO A 108 9.30 6.98 0.23
N ASN A 109 10.06 6.39 1.16
CA ASN A 109 10.06 6.81 2.56
C ASN A 109 10.49 8.27 2.73
N GLY A 110 11.58 8.67 2.10
CA GLY A 110 12.06 10.06 2.08
C GLY A 110 13.04 10.44 3.19
N ASN A 111 13.30 9.54 4.16
CA ASN A 111 14.29 9.82 5.20
C ASN A 111 15.73 9.46 4.77
N PRO A 112 16.76 10.14 5.27
CA PRO A 112 16.68 11.35 6.11
C PRO A 112 16.23 12.57 5.30
N GLN A 113 15.55 13.49 5.99
CA GLN A 113 15.16 14.78 5.43
C GLN A 113 15.76 15.94 6.27
N PRO A 114 16.03 17.13 5.66
CA PRO A 114 15.98 17.40 4.22
C PRO A 114 17.09 16.67 3.45
N GLY A 115 16.92 16.50 2.14
CA GLY A 115 17.95 15.94 1.27
C GLY A 115 17.40 15.12 0.08
N PRO A 116 18.29 14.53 -0.72
CA PRO A 116 17.92 13.92 -2.00
C PRO A 116 16.83 12.84 -1.93
N LYS A 117 16.76 12.10 -0.82
CA LYS A 117 15.70 11.09 -0.63
C LYS A 117 14.34 11.73 -0.43
N PHE A 118 14.28 12.87 0.25
CA PHE A 118 13.05 13.61 0.43
C PHE A 118 12.61 14.31 -0.87
N ASP A 119 13.56 14.89 -1.60
CA ASP A 119 13.31 15.48 -2.92
C ASP A 119 12.77 14.42 -3.89
N TYR A 120 13.37 13.24 -3.93
CA TYR A 120 12.87 12.10 -4.72
C TYR A 120 11.45 11.69 -4.31
N LYS A 121 11.17 11.62 -3.00
CA LYS A 121 9.82 11.33 -2.49
C LYS A 121 8.80 12.32 -3.01
N LEU A 122 9.09 13.62 -2.92
CA LEU A 122 8.16 14.67 -3.36
C LEU A 122 7.96 14.64 -4.88
N ALA A 123 9.04 14.49 -5.66
CA ALA A 123 8.95 14.33 -7.11
C ALA A 123 8.14 13.09 -7.51
N TRP A 124 8.32 11.96 -6.81
CA TRP A 124 7.54 10.75 -7.03
C TRP A 124 6.05 10.97 -6.71
N PHE A 125 5.76 11.71 -5.64
CA PHE A 125 4.39 12.05 -5.26
C PHE A 125 3.70 12.93 -6.32
N GLU A 126 4.41 13.89 -6.92
CA GLU A 126 3.88 14.71 -8.03
C GLU A 126 3.49 13.84 -9.23
N ARG A 127 4.34 12.88 -9.61
CA ARG A 127 4.02 11.93 -10.69
C ARG A 127 2.81 11.06 -10.35
N LEU A 128 2.70 10.62 -9.08
CA LEU A 128 1.51 9.88 -8.62
C LEU A 128 0.24 10.72 -8.75
N ILE A 129 0.27 11.99 -8.35
CA ILE A 129 -0.86 12.92 -8.47
C ILE A 129 -1.26 13.08 -9.95
N GLN A 130 -0.30 13.24 -10.85
CA GLN A 130 -0.57 13.31 -12.29
C GLN A 130 -1.19 12.02 -12.84
N ARG A 131 -0.66 10.86 -12.46
CA ARG A 131 -1.22 9.55 -12.87
C ARG A 131 -2.63 9.34 -12.32
N ALA A 132 -2.83 9.67 -11.05
CA ALA A 132 -4.11 9.58 -10.38
C ALA A 132 -5.20 10.49 -11.01
N GLN A 133 -4.81 11.67 -11.50
CA GLN A 133 -5.71 12.54 -12.25
C GLN A 133 -6.18 11.87 -13.55
N GLY A 134 -5.28 11.21 -14.28
CA GLY A 134 -5.65 10.43 -15.47
C GLY A 134 -6.64 9.31 -15.17
N HIS A 135 -6.53 8.66 -14.01
CA HIS A 135 -7.51 7.66 -13.57
C HIS A 135 -8.88 8.26 -13.21
N VAL A 136 -8.91 9.47 -12.67
CA VAL A 136 -10.18 10.18 -12.44
C VAL A 136 -10.85 10.54 -13.75
N GLU A 137 -10.09 10.97 -14.74
CA GLU A 137 -10.56 11.39 -16.06
C GLU A 137 -11.03 10.20 -16.93
N SER A 138 -10.43 9.03 -16.80
CA SER A 138 -10.82 7.83 -17.56
C SER A 138 -12.24 7.35 -17.23
N GLY A 139 -12.73 7.64 -16.02
CA GLY A 139 -14.03 7.14 -15.54
C GLY A 139 -14.05 5.65 -15.23
N ASP A 140 -12.90 4.97 -15.24
CA ASP A 140 -12.77 3.57 -14.83
C ASP A 140 -12.94 3.41 -13.31
N ALA A 141 -13.24 2.19 -12.87
CA ALA A 141 -13.24 1.84 -11.47
C ALA A 141 -11.79 1.60 -11.01
N VAL A 142 -11.25 2.48 -10.16
CA VAL A 142 -9.83 2.43 -9.78
C VAL A 142 -9.64 2.50 -8.27
N VAL A 143 -8.75 1.65 -7.75
CA VAL A 143 -8.23 1.67 -6.38
C VAL A 143 -6.75 1.97 -6.40
N LEU A 144 -6.30 2.99 -5.68
CA LEU A 144 -4.88 3.17 -5.34
C LEU A 144 -4.66 2.47 -3.99
N ALA A 145 -3.81 1.45 -3.97
CA ALA A 145 -3.57 0.63 -2.78
C ALA A 145 -2.06 0.50 -2.51
N GLY A 146 -1.63 0.76 -1.31
CA GLY A 146 -0.22 0.60 -1.00
C GLY A 146 0.24 1.23 0.30
N ASP A 147 1.55 1.16 0.50
CA ASP A 147 2.28 1.93 1.49
C ASP A 147 2.63 3.30 0.90
N PHE A 148 1.93 4.32 1.36
CA PHE A 148 2.12 5.70 0.91
C PHE A 148 3.22 6.43 1.67
N ASN A 149 3.77 5.81 2.71
CA ASN A 149 4.80 6.43 3.55
C ASN A 149 4.43 7.88 3.93
N VAL A 150 3.15 8.15 4.21
CA VAL A 150 2.64 9.43 4.69
C VAL A 150 1.72 9.22 5.88
N ILE A 151 1.88 10.08 6.87
CA ILE A 151 1.00 10.18 8.04
C ILE A 151 0.06 11.37 7.77
N PRO A 152 -1.20 11.17 7.37
CA PRO A 152 -2.06 12.25 6.89
C PRO A 152 -2.32 13.33 7.93
N THR A 153 -2.57 12.93 9.17
CA THR A 153 -2.90 13.85 10.27
C THR A 153 -2.20 13.44 11.56
N ASP A 154 -2.22 14.28 12.58
CA ASP A 154 -1.71 13.94 13.91
C ASP A 154 -2.51 12.82 14.58
N PHE A 155 -3.71 12.52 14.09
CA PHE A 155 -4.54 11.43 14.54
C PHE A 155 -4.03 10.06 14.04
N ASP A 156 -3.23 10.06 12.97
CA ASP A 156 -2.70 8.88 12.30
C ASP A 156 -1.33 8.42 12.83
N VAL A 157 -0.89 8.99 13.94
CA VAL A 157 0.37 8.65 14.62
C VAL A 157 0.17 8.64 16.13
N TYR A 158 0.80 7.67 16.80
CA TYR A 158 0.68 7.55 18.26
C TYR A 158 1.27 8.74 19.03
N ASN A 159 2.33 9.38 18.51
CA ASN A 159 2.98 10.54 19.10
C ASN A 159 3.58 11.48 18.04
N PRO A 160 2.85 12.50 17.60
CA PRO A 160 3.33 13.42 16.55
C PRO A 160 4.65 14.11 16.89
N LYS A 161 4.92 14.39 18.17
CA LYS A 161 6.14 15.09 18.60
C LYS A 161 7.40 14.28 18.30
N SER A 162 7.34 12.94 18.36
CA SER A 162 8.50 12.08 18.05
C SER A 162 8.76 11.97 16.54
N PHE A 163 7.81 12.34 15.69
CA PHE A 163 7.91 12.28 14.23
C PHE A 163 8.07 13.65 13.56
N LYS A 164 8.24 14.74 14.33
CA LYS A 164 8.29 16.11 13.78
C LYS A 164 9.38 16.31 12.71
N ASN A 165 10.46 15.53 12.76
CA ASN A 165 11.57 15.57 11.80
C ASN A 165 11.54 14.38 10.83
N ASP A 166 10.48 13.58 10.82
CA ASP A 166 10.34 12.42 9.94
C ASP A 166 9.68 12.84 8.62
N ALA A 167 10.17 12.31 7.49
CA ALA A 167 9.66 12.60 6.16
C ALA A 167 8.16 12.27 6.00
N LEU A 168 7.65 11.28 6.74
CA LEU A 168 6.26 10.85 6.70
C LEU A 168 5.30 11.91 7.25
N LEU A 169 5.78 12.74 8.19
CA LEU A 169 4.97 13.77 8.87
C LEU A 169 5.20 15.17 8.30
N GLN A 170 6.18 15.37 7.40
CA GLN A 170 6.49 16.70 6.91
C GLN A 170 5.29 17.37 6.22
N PRO A 171 5.12 18.69 6.40
CA PRO A 171 4.03 19.44 5.77
C PRO A 171 3.93 19.23 4.25
N ALA A 172 5.08 19.13 3.55
CA ALA A 172 5.11 18.89 2.11
C ALA A 172 4.55 17.51 1.73
N SER A 173 4.86 16.45 2.52
CA SER A 173 4.29 15.11 2.31
C SER A 173 2.78 15.10 2.53
N ARG A 174 2.30 15.74 3.58
CA ARG A 174 0.87 15.87 3.88
C ARG A 174 0.13 16.68 2.82
N ALA A 175 0.68 17.81 2.41
CA ALA A 175 0.10 18.65 1.36
C ALA A 175 -0.02 17.90 0.02
N ALA A 176 0.96 17.06 -0.34
CA ALA A 176 0.88 16.21 -1.52
C ALA A 176 -0.26 15.18 -1.40
N TYR A 177 -0.42 14.54 -0.24
CA TYR A 177 -1.52 13.61 0.00
C TYR A 177 -2.89 14.31 -0.03
N GLU A 178 -3.02 15.49 0.56
CA GLU A 178 -4.24 16.30 0.51
C GLU A 178 -4.61 16.69 -0.93
N ARG A 179 -3.63 17.08 -1.76
CA ARG A 179 -3.86 17.37 -3.18
C ARG A 179 -4.31 16.15 -3.96
N LEU A 180 -3.76 14.95 -3.64
CA LEU A 180 -4.23 13.70 -4.22
C LEU A 180 -5.70 13.47 -3.87
N LEU A 181 -6.09 13.58 -2.60
CA LEU A 181 -7.48 13.42 -2.17
C LEU A 181 -8.42 14.47 -2.81
N ALA A 182 -7.95 15.71 -2.99
CA ALA A 182 -8.73 16.79 -3.60
C ALA A 182 -9.15 16.54 -5.06
N GLN A 183 -8.50 15.58 -5.76
CA GLN A 183 -8.94 15.12 -7.07
C GLN A 183 -10.25 14.31 -7.04
N GLY A 184 -10.70 13.92 -5.85
CA GLY A 184 -11.92 13.12 -5.64
C GLY A 184 -11.64 11.69 -5.23
N TRP A 185 -10.45 11.41 -4.70
CA TRP A 185 -10.13 10.13 -4.05
C TRP A 185 -10.67 10.10 -2.63
N THR A 186 -11.22 8.95 -2.24
CA THR A 186 -11.80 8.70 -0.92
C THR A 186 -10.88 7.79 -0.12
N ASP A 187 -10.38 8.27 1.02
CA ASP A 187 -9.65 7.45 2.00
C ASP A 187 -10.64 6.53 2.72
N SER A 188 -10.60 5.25 2.38
CA SER A 188 -11.61 4.26 2.78
C SER A 188 -11.70 4.08 4.29
N LEU A 189 -10.55 3.91 4.97
CA LEU A 189 -10.52 3.74 6.43
C LEU A 189 -11.04 4.98 7.14
N ARG A 190 -10.57 6.16 6.73
CA ARG A 190 -10.95 7.41 7.38
C ARG A 190 -12.42 7.77 7.14
N THR A 191 -12.97 7.37 6.00
CA THR A 191 -14.39 7.56 5.68
C THR A 191 -15.29 6.72 6.60
N LEU A 192 -14.93 5.44 6.83
CA LEU A 192 -15.74 4.56 7.67
C LEU A 192 -15.50 4.79 9.18
N TYR A 193 -14.30 5.21 9.56
CA TYR A 193 -13.88 5.37 10.94
C TYR A 193 -13.31 6.77 11.22
N PRO A 194 -14.12 7.83 11.07
CA PRO A 194 -13.62 9.21 11.17
C PRO A 194 -13.09 9.58 12.56
N GLY A 195 -13.59 8.93 13.61
CA GLY A 195 -13.25 9.19 15.01
C GLY A 195 -12.33 8.15 15.67
N GLU A 196 -11.83 7.16 14.92
CA GLU A 196 -11.03 6.08 15.48
C GLU A 196 -9.54 6.21 15.13
N ARG A 197 -8.68 5.93 16.12
CA ARG A 197 -7.25 5.75 15.88
C ARG A 197 -7.02 4.34 15.32
N ILE A 198 -6.64 4.27 14.05
CA ILE A 198 -6.35 3.02 13.35
C ILE A 198 -4.93 3.12 12.84
N TYR A 199 -4.11 2.12 13.15
CA TYR A 199 -2.74 2.03 12.69
C TYR A 199 -2.57 0.82 11.79
N THR A 200 -1.59 0.90 10.87
CA THR A 200 -1.28 -0.14 9.89
C THR A 200 0.18 -0.62 10.02
N PHE A 201 1.01 0.16 10.70
CA PHE A 201 2.44 -0.07 10.91
C PHE A 201 2.83 0.09 12.38
N TRP A 202 3.72 -0.78 12.88
CA TRP A 202 4.34 -0.72 14.22
C TRP A 202 5.79 -1.16 14.13
N ASP A 203 6.73 -0.27 14.43
CA ASP A 203 8.17 -0.58 14.48
C ASP A 203 8.43 -1.82 15.36
N TYR A 204 9.50 -2.57 15.05
CA TYR A 204 9.93 -3.73 15.85
C TYR A 204 10.51 -3.34 17.20
N PHE A 205 10.98 -2.11 17.38
CA PHE A 205 11.65 -1.66 18.59
C PHE A 205 10.68 -1.27 19.70
N ARG A 206 11.16 -1.27 20.93
CA ARG A 206 10.48 -0.71 22.12
C ARG A 206 9.08 -1.22 22.36
N ASN A 207 8.79 -2.45 21.96
CA ASN A 207 7.46 -3.05 22.10
C ASN A 207 6.33 -2.17 21.50
N HIS A 208 6.58 -1.52 20.34
CA HIS A 208 5.61 -0.61 19.75
C HIS A 208 4.27 -1.29 19.47
N PHE A 209 4.27 -2.54 19.00
CA PHE A 209 3.03 -3.26 18.72
C PHE A 209 2.20 -3.52 19.97
N SER A 210 2.80 -4.03 21.06
CA SER A 210 2.08 -4.33 22.31
C SER A 210 1.57 -3.07 23.03
N ARG A 211 2.17 -1.91 22.77
CA ARG A 211 1.76 -0.60 23.30
C ARG A 211 0.80 0.13 22.36
N ASP A 212 0.44 -0.47 21.24
CA ASP A 212 -0.29 0.16 20.13
C ASP A 212 0.30 1.51 19.67
N ALA A 213 1.64 1.61 19.70
CA ALA A 213 2.38 2.79 19.28
C ALA A 213 2.63 2.73 17.76
N GLY A 214 1.59 2.96 16.96
CA GLY A 214 1.58 2.75 15.52
C GLY A 214 1.44 4.01 14.68
N LEU A 215 1.49 3.78 13.37
CA LEU A 215 1.28 4.76 12.29
C LEU A 215 0.24 4.21 11.33
N ARG A 216 -0.57 5.09 10.72
CA ARG A 216 -1.39 4.73 9.56
C ARG A 216 -0.73 5.28 8.30
N ILE A 217 -0.07 4.41 7.56
CA ILE A 217 0.70 4.76 6.36
C ILE A 217 0.35 3.90 5.14
N ASP A 218 -0.41 2.83 5.35
CA ASP A 218 -0.98 2.03 4.26
C ASP A 218 -2.41 2.50 3.99
N HIS A 219 -2.70 2.81 2.75
CA HIS A 219 -3.99 3.39 2.35
C HIS A 219 -4.59 2.65 1.16
N LEU A 220 -5.92 2.60 1.13
CA LEU A 220 -6.72 2.21 -0.02
C LEU A 220 -7.63 3.39 -0.37
N LEU A 221 -7.33 4.03 -1.50
CA LEU A 221 -8.06 5.20 -1.98
C LEU A 221 -8.97 4.77 -3.13
N LEU A 222 -10.25 5.10 -3.00
CA LEU A 222 -11.27 4.81 -4.01
C LEU A 222 -11.59 6.06 -4.81
N ASN A 223 -11.68 5.92 -6.14
CA ASN A 223 -12.18 7.01 -6.95
C ASN A 223 -13.70 7.16 -6.83
N ARG A 224 -14.26 8.20 -7.44
CA ARG A 224 -15.70 8.55 -7.35
C ARG A 224 -16.63 7.41 -7.80
N LYS A 225 -16.18 6.53 -8.69
CA LYS A 225 -16.97 5.39 -9.18
C LYS A 225 -17.07 4.28 -8.13
N LEU A 226 -16.01 4.07 -7.34
CA LEU A 226 -15.96 3.02 -6.32
C LEU A 226 -16.35 3.50 -4.92
N ALA A 227 -16.16 4.77 -4.59
CA ALA A 227 -16.46 5.29 -3.26
C ALA A 227 -17.88 4.94 -2.76
N PRO A 228 -18.96 5.04 -3.58
CA PRO A 228 -20.31 4.65 -3.16
C PRO A 228 -20.48 3.14 -2.93
N ARG A 229 -19.57 2.31 -3.45
CA ARG A 229 -19.58 0.84 -3.33
C ARG A 229 -18.87 0.35 -2.05
N LEU A 230 -18.25 1.23 -1.26
CA LEU A 230 -17.55 0.87 -0.03
C LEU A 230 -18.52 0.37 1.04
N ARG A 231 -18.29 -0.87 1.55
CA ARG A 231 -19.14 -1.53 2.57
C ARG A 231 -18.42 -1.83 3.86
N GLY A 232 -17.10 -1.96 3.83
CA GLY A 232 -16.30 -2.26 5.01
C GLY A 232 -14.83 -1.98 4.77
N ALA A 233 -14.11 -1.79 5.87
CA ALA A 233 -12.66 -1.67 5.87
C ALA A 233 -12.10 -2.15 7.21
N GLY A 234 -10.82 -2.50 7.25
CA GLY A 234 -10.19 -2.90 8.51
C GLY A 234 -8.70 -3.19 8.35
N VAL A 235 -8.11 -3.58 9.48
CA VAL A 235 -6.69 -3.94 9.58
C VAL A 235 -6.57 -5.28 10.31
N ASP A 236 -5.92 -6.25 9.69
CA ASP A 236 -5.71 -7.58 10.26
C ASP A 236 -4.51 -7.57 11.23
N LYS A 237 -4.65 -6.84 12.34
CA LYS A 237 -3.58 -6.66 13.36
C LYS A 237 -3.02 -7.98 13.88
N TRP A 238 -3.81 -9.06 13.86
CA TRP A 238 -3.37 -10.37 14.31
C TRP A 238 -2.14 -10.87 13.56
N VAL A 239 -2.00 -10.53 12.28
CA VAL A 239 -0.82 -10.89 11.46
C VAL A 239 0.44 -10.27 12.02
N ARG A 240 0.39 -8.96 12.39
CA ARG A 240 1.53 -8.23 12.97
C ARG A 240 1.98 -8.83 14.30
N GLY A 241 1.07 -9.43 15.05
CA GLY A 241 1.35 -10.09 16.33
C GLY A 241 2.06 -11.45 16.21
N GLN A 242 2.19 -12.00 15.02
CA GLN A 242 2.83 -13.32 14.80
C GLN A 242 4.36 -13.20 14.78
N GLN A 243 5.04 -14.27 15.22
CA GLN A 243 6.49 -14.35 15.11
C GLN A 243 6.94 -14.29 13.64
N GLY A 244 7.94 -13.46 13.34
CA GLY A 244 8.46 -13.29 11.99
C GLY A 244 7.54 -12.52 11.04
N ALA A 245 6.52 -11.81 11.56
CA ALA A 245 5.66 -10.95 10.78
C ALA A 245 6.37 -9.70 10.23
N SER A 246 5.77 -9.05 9.24
CA SER A 246 6.13 -7.69 8.82
C SER A 246 5.86 -6.69 9.95
N ASP A 247 6.48 -5.53 9.90
CA ASP A 247 6.16 -4.36 10.74
C ASP A 247 4.84 -3.69 10.34
N HIS A 248 4.29 -4.03 9.19
CA HIS A 248 2.93 -3.68 8.76
C HIS A 248 1.92 -4.79 9.04
N ALA A 249 0.65 -4.43 9.10
CA ALA A 249 -0.47 -5.36 9.08
C ALA A 249 -1.28 -5.21 7.77
N PRO A 250 -1.82 -6.30 7.22
CA PRO A 250 -2.70 -6.21 6.07
C PRO A 250 -3.88 -5.28 6.34
N THR A 251 -4.11 -4.35 5.42
CA THR A 251 -5.21 -3.38 5.46
C THR A 251 -6.14 -3.66 4.30
N TRP A 252 -7.44 -3.70 4.54
CA TRP A 252 -8.40 -4.15 3.55
C TRP A 252 -9.68 -3.32 3.50
N ILE A 253 -10.36 -3.41 2.36
CA ILE A 253 -11.69 -2.89 2.11
C ILE A 253 -12.60 -3.97 1.51
N VAL A 254 -13.90 -3.78 1.66
CA VAL A 254 -14.93 -4.54 0.95
C VAL A 254 -15.74 -3.55 0.11
N ILE A 255 -15.88 -3.84 -1.16
CA ILE A 255 -16.76 -3.13 -2.11
C ILE A 255 -17.78 -4.10 -2.70
N ASP A 256 -18.95 -3.58 -3.10
CA ASP A 256 -19.99 -4.36 -3.81
C ASP A 256 -19.52 -4.85 -5.18
#